data_835bc961730cf1b1277335eb5cf6621b
#
_entry.id   835bc961730cf1b1277335eb5cf6621b
#
_cell.length_a   1.000
_cell.length_b   1.000
_cell.length_c   1.000
_cell.angle_alpha   90.00
_cell.angle_beta   90.00
_cell.angle_gamma   90.00
#
_symmetry.space_group_name_H-M   'P 1'
#
loop_
_entity.id
_entity.type
_entity.pdbx_description
1 polymer ?
#
loop_
_entity_poly.entity_id
_entity_poly.type
_entity_poly.pdbx_seq_one_letter_code
_entity_poly.pdbx_strand_id
1 'polypeptide(L)'
;MSEPIYVLGGSQTDFARNWAREDLSIYDMFCEVLNQALTSTGISPDQIEVGHVGNFVGDLFTGQGLIGGFFAEAHPELSAIPTSRHEAACASGSIAILSAMRDIEAGHYDLACVLGLEYMRNVDGQTGAEYLGAATWKGVEATDCDFPWPFMFDQIINEYDVRYGINCDHLKAISKINFDNGRRNPNAQTRQWSFPPECYTDSDQFNPVIEGKVRKMDCGQITDGAACVFLASEKAAKAYAAEHQLKLSDIPVIKGWGHRSAPLSLDSKLKLSAGQPFLFPHVNQLMTDALCRAGFSHVTELDGLETHDCFSITEYMAIDHIGLTAPGESWKAIEEGRIGMDGDFPINPSGGLLGLGHPVGATGVRM
;
A
#
# COMPACT_ATOMS: atom_id res chain seq x y z
N MET A 1 2.11 -25.64 12.82
CA MET A 1 1.76 -24.73 11.71
C MET A 1 0.71 -23.79 12.29
N SER A 2 0.80 -22.50 12.06
CA SER A 2 -0.27 -21.57 12.44
C SER A 2 -1.54 -21.92 11.66
N GLU A 3 -2.68 -21.56 12.20
CA GLU A 3 -3.97 -21.73 11.51
C GLU A 3 -3.96 -20.92 10.21
N PRO A 4 -4.46 -21.48 9.07
CA PRO A 4 -4.52 -20.76 7.82
C PRO A 4 -5.54 -19.61 7.93
N ILE A 5 -5.16 -18.42 7.42
CA ILE A 5 -6.02 -17.24 7.37
C ILE A 5 -6.59 -17.10 5.97
N TYR A 6 -7.91 -17.12 5.86
CA TYR A 6 -8.66 -17.00 4.61
C TYR A 6 -9.10 -15.57 4.36
N VAL A 7 -9.11 -15.17 3.09
CA VAL A 7 -9.60 -13.86 2.65
C VAL A 7 -10.95 -14.07 1.99
N LEU A 8 -12.04 -13.67 2.67
CA LEU A 8 -13.40 -13.92 2.17
C LEU A 8 -13.85 -12.92 1.09
N GLY A 9 -13.07 -11.87 0.86
CA GLY A 9 -13.38 -10.80 -0.08
C GLY A 9 -13.44 -9.45 0.62
N GLY A 10 -13.90 -8.45 -0.13
CA GLY A 10 -13.94 -7.08 0.34
C GLY A 10 -14.35 -6.10 -0.74
N SER A 11 -14.04 -4.82 -0.53
CA SER A 11 -14.31 -3.74 -1.48
C SER A 11 -13.29 -2.61 -1.32
N GLN A 12 -13.22 -1.73 -2.32
CA GLN A 12 -12.54 -0.44 -2.23
C GLN A 12 -13.39 0.65 -2.87
N THR A 13 -13.21 1.87 -2.41
CA THR A 13 -13.85 3.03 -3.02
C THR A 13 -13.18 3.39 -4.36
N ASP A 14 -13.86 4.21 -5.16
CA ASP A 14 -13.27 4.80 -6.37
C ASP A 14 -12.27 5.89 -5.98
N PHE A 15 -10.98 5.65 -6.21
CA PHE A 15 -9.91 6.57 -5.83
C PHE A 15 -9.82 7.85 -6.70
N ALA A 16 -10.58 7.93 -7.80
CA ALA A 16 -10.69 9.17 -8.58
C ALA A 16 -11.53 10.24 -7.89
N ARG A 17 -12.39 9.85 -6.95
CA ARG A 17 -13.28 10.78 -6.23
C ARG A 17 -12.48 11.73 -5.34
N ASN A 18 -13.04 12.92 -5.16
CA ASN A 18 -12.59 13.88 -4.17
C ASN A 18 -13.74 14.10 -3.18
N TRP A 19 -13.65 13.46 -2.05
CA TRP A 19 -14.71 13.41 -1.04
C TRP A 19 -15.04 14.78 -0.47
N ALA A 20 -14.04 15.65 -0.31
CA ALA A 20 -14.26 17.03 0.15
C ALA A 20 -15.08 17.85 -0.86
N ARG A 21 -14.87 17.65 -2.17
CA ARG A 21 -15.67 18.33 -3.20
C ARG A 21 -17.09 17.79 -3.33
N GLU A 22 -17.31 16.57 -2.85
CA GLU A 22 -18.62 15.94 -2.80
C GLU A 22 -19.37 16.26 -1.50
N ASP A 23 -18.78 17.08 -0.63
CA ASP A 23 -19.31 17.42 0.71
C ASP A 23 -19.54 16.19 1.60
N LEU A 24 -18.64 15.20 1.48
CA LEU A 24 -18.66 13.95 2.23
C LEU A 24 -17.47 13.91 3.20
N SER A 25 -17.68 13.29 4.35
CA SER A 25 -16.71 13.17 5.43
C SER A 25 -15.89 11.86 5.37
N ILE A 26 -14.90 11.75 6.22
CA ILE A 26 -14.18 10.49 6.45
C ILE A 26 -15.10 9.39 6.98
N TYR A 27 -16.16 9.73 7.72
CA TYR A 27 -17.15 8.77 8.20
C TYR A 27 -18.01 8.23 7.04
N ASP A 28 -18.42 9.10 6.10
CA ASP A 28 -19.15 8.66 4.91
C ASP A 28 -18.32 7.69 4.08
N MET A 29 -17.01 7.97 3.94
CA MET A 29 -16.06 7.08 3.26
C MET A 29 -15.94 5.71 3.97
N PHE A 30 -15.86 5.70 5.29
CA PHE A 30 -15.86 4.50 6.11
C PHE A 30 -17.14 3.67 5.88
N CYS A 31 -18.30 4.31 5.98
CA CYS A 31 -19.59 3.65 5.78
C CYS A 31 -19.74 3.10 4.36
N GLU A 32 -19.34 3.86 3.35
CA GLU A 32 -19.46 3.42 1.96
C GLU A 32 -18.66 2.13 1.72
N VAL A 33 -17.38 2.09 2.08
CA VAL A 33 -16.55 0.92 1.81
C VAL A 33 -16.99 -0.30 2.64
N LEU A 34 -17.40 -0.09 3.90
CA LEU A 34 -17.92 -1.17 4.74
C LEU A 34 -19.19 -1.78 4.13
N ASN A 35 -20.16 -0.94 3.75
CA ASN A 35 -21.41 -1.40 3.14
C ASN A 35 -21.20 -2.08 1.80
N GLN A 36 -20.27 -1.58 0.98
CA GLN A 36 -19.90 -2.23 -0.28
C GLN A 36 -19.26 -3.60 -0.03
N ALA A 37 -18.37 -3.71 0.97
CA ALA A 37 -17.73 -4.97 1.32
C ALA A 37 -18.74 -5.99 1.87
N LEU A 38 -19.64 -5.60 2.76
CA LEU A 38 -20.73 -6.44 3.26
C LEU A 38 -21.62 -6.94 2.10
N THR A 39 -22.01 -6.03 1.20
CA THR A 39 -22.86 -6.37 0.04
C THR A 39 -22.14 -7.32 -0.91
N SER A 40 -20.86 -7.08 -1.21
CA SER A 40 -20.11 -7.89 -2.20
C SER A 40 -19.80 -9.31 -1.70
N THR A 41 -19.66 -9.47 -0.38
CA THR A 41 -19.35 -10.77 0.24
C THR A 41 -20.57 -11.51 0.76
N GLY A 42 -21.69 -10.81 0.99
CA GLY A 42 -22.86 -11.37 1.65
C GLY A 42 -22.70 -11.57 3.16
N ILE A 43 -21.60 -11.11 3.75
CA ILE A 43 -21.37 -11.15 5.19
C ILE A 43 -22.32 -10.18 5.87
N SER A 44 -22.97 -10.63 6.94
CA SER A 44 -23.85 -9.83 7.78
C SER A 44 -23.04 -9.14 8.89
N PRO A 45 -23.36 -7.89 9.29
CA PRO A 45 -22.64 -7.18 10.34
C PRO A 45 -22.51 -7.96 11.66
N ASP A 46 -23.52 -8.71 12.07
CA ASP A 46 -23.54 -9.51 13.29
C ASP A 46 -22.60 -10.72 13.29
N GLN A 47 -22.05 -11.10 12.12
CA GLN A 47 -21.03 -12.14 12.00
C GLN A 47 -19.62 -11.63 12.32
N ILE A 48 -19.41 -10.31 12.29
CA ILE A 48 -18.09 -9.70 12.53
C ILE A 48 -17.80 -9.68 14.03
N GLU A 49 -16.67 -10.23 14.42
CA GLU A 49 -16.30 -10.38 15.83
C GLU A 49 -15.28 -9.35 16.31
N VAL A 50 -14.48 -8.79 15.39
CA VAL A 50 -13.43 -7.79 15.68
C VAL A 50 -13.21 -6.87 14.49
N GLY A 51 -12.91 -5.59 14.75
CA GLY A 51 -12.64 -4.57 13.75
C GLY A 51 -11.24 -3.96 13.87
N HIS A 52 -10.50 -3.89 12.78
CA HIS A 52 -9.19 -3.23 12.72
C HIS A 52 -9.18 -2.14 11.67
N VAL A 53 -8.72 -0.94 12.05
CA VAL A 53 -8.62 0.21 11.14
C VAL A 53 -7.16 0.56 10.88
N GLY A 54 -6.74 0.55 9.63
CA GLY A 54 -5.48 1.15 9.18
C GLY A 54 -5.68 2.61 8.79
N ASN A 55 -5.04 3.53 9.50
CA ASN A 55 -5.10 4.96 9.19
C ASN A 55 -3.85 5.65 9.71
N PHE A 56 -3.27 6.53 8.91
CA PHE A 56 -2.01 7.20 9.25
C PHE A 56 -2.25 8.52 9.99
N VAL A 57 -2.73 9.54 9.30
CA VAL A 57 -2.81 10.91 9.82
C VAL A 57 -4.22 11.51 9.74
N GLY A 58 -5.24 10.69 9.89
CA GLY A 58 -6.63 11.16 9.88
C GLY A 58 -6.89 12.30 10.87
N ASP A 59 -6.23 12.29 12.01
CA ASP A 59 -6.33 13.35 13.02
C ASP A 59 -5.77 14.70 12.52
N LEU A 60 -4.72 14.70 11.70
CA LEU A 60 -4.17 15.96 11.14
C LEU A 60 -5.08 16.52 10.04
N PHE A 61 -5.61 15.65 9.18
CA PHE A 61 -6.46 16.08 8.08
C PHE A 61 -7.89 16.45 8.51
N THR A 62 -8.44 15.76 9.50
CA THR A 62 -9.87 15.86 9.84
C THR A 62 -10.17 16.26 11.29
N GLY A 63 -9.15 16.24 12.16
CA GLY A 63 -9.33 16.38 13.60
C GLY A 63 -9.96 15.16 14.27
N GLN A 64 -10.23 14.05 13.52
CA GLN A 64 -10.93 12.89 14.03
C GLN A 64 -9.95 11.81 14.50
N GLY A 65 -9.93 11.56 15.81
CA GLY A 65 -9.35 10.36 16.43
C GLY A 65 -10.40 9.25 16.59
N LEU A 66 -10.05 8.16 17.30
CA LEU A 66 -10.95 7.04 17.65
C LEU A 66 -11.75 6.48 16.46
N ILE A 67 -11.13 6.40 15.29
CA ILE A 67 -11.78 5.97 14.04
C ILE A 67 -12.35 4.54 14.16
N GLY A 68 -11.80 3.67 15.02
CA GLY A 68 -12.40 2.36 15.32
C GLY A 68 -13.84 2.44 15.85
N GLY A 69 -14.23 3.54 16.48
CA GLY A 69 -15.60 3.78 16.92
C GLY A 69 -16.62 3.89 15.78
N PHE A 70 -16.18 4.16 14.56
CA PHE A 70 -17.06 4.22 13.39
C PHE A 70 -17.77 2.91 13.07
N PHE A 71 -17.20 1.76 13.45
CA PHE A 71 -17.89 0.48 13.32
C PHE A 71 -19.23 0.49 14.07
N ALA A 72 -19.21 0.88 15.35
CA ALA A 72 -20.40 0.93 16.18
C ALA A 72 -21.42 1.98 15.72
N GLU A 73 -20.94 3.06 15.11
CA GLU A 73 -21.80 4.12 14.58
C GLU A 73 -22.42 3.74 13.24
N ALA A 74 -21.69 2.95 12.42
CA ALA A 74 -22.16 2.52 11.10
C ALA A 74 -23.25 1.45 11.18
N HIS A 75 -23.12 0.49 12.10
CA HIS A 75 -24.09 -0.60 12.29
C HIS A 75 -24.29 -0.89 13.78
N PRO A 76 -25.54 -0.87 14.29
CA PRO A 76 -25.82 -1.20 15.68
C PRO A 76 -25.29 -2.56 16.13
N GLU A 77 -25.26 -3.54 15.23
CA GLU A 77 -24.74 -4.91 15.47
C GLU A 77 -23.26 -4.91 15.80
N LEU A 78 -22.51 -3.89 15.37
CA LEU A 78 -21.07 -3.73 15.63
C LEU A 78 -20.79 -2.93 16.92
N SER A 79 -21.79 -2.53 17.67
CA SER A 79 -21.63 -1.68 18.86
C SER A 79 -20.88 -2.36 20.02
N ALA A 80 -20.79 -3.69 20.02
CA ALA A 80 -20.15 -4.46 21.09
C ALA A 80 -18.85 -5.15 20.69
N ILE A 81 -18.44 -5.07 19.43
CA ILE A 81 -17.20 -5.69 19.00
C ILE A 81 -15.98 -4.87 19.45
N PRO A 82 -14.86 -5.49 19.79
CA PRO A 82 -13.61 -4.77 20.02
C PRO A 82 -13.09 -4.19 18.71
N THR A 83 -12.58 -2.96 18.78
CA THR A 83 -12.01 -2.29 17.61
C THR A 83 -10.72 -1.58 17.98
N SER A 84 -9.82 -1.43 16.99
CA SER A 84 -8.56 -0.70 17.17
C SER A 84 -8.14 0.01 15.90
N ARG A 85 -7.41 1.14 16.06
CA ARG A 85 -6.72 1.83 14.97
C ARG A 85 -5.24 1.50 15.02
N HIS A 86 -4.65 1.23 13.85
CA HIS A 86 -3.25 0.89 13.65
C HIS A 86 -2.58 1.96 12.79
N GLU A 87 -1.38 2.35 13.20
CA GLU A 87 -0.54 3.33 12.50
C GLU A 87 0.85 2.74 12.23
N ALA A 88 1.30 2.84 10.99
CA ALA A 88 2.66 2.57 10.54
C ALA A 88 2.91 3.30 9.20
N ALA A 89 2.54 4.57 9.14
CA ALA A 89 2.55 5.38 7.91
C ALA A 89 1.87 4.64 6.75
N CYS A 90 2.53 4.52 5.60
CA CYS A 90 2.00 3.83 4.42
C CYS A 90 1.72 2.33 4.64
N ALA A 91 2.24 1.72 5.71
CA ALA A 91 2.00 0.33 6.07
C ALA A 91 0.84 0.14 7.10
N SER A 92 0.12 1.21 7.45
CA SER A 92 -0.95 1.15 8.47
C SER A 92 -1.99 0.07 8.17
N GLY A 93 -2.43 -0.04 6.91
CA GLY A 93 -3.35 -1.10 6.48
C GLY A 93 -2.76 -2.50 6.61
N SER A 94 -1.50 -2.69 6.28
CA SER A 94 -0.81 -3.98 6.43
C SER A 94 -0.66 -4.39 7.90
N ILE A 95 -0.40 -3.43 8.80
CA ILE A 95 -0.32 -3.70 10.24
C ILE A 95 -1.71 -4.05 10.81
N ALA A 96 -2.78 -3.42 10.30
CA ALA A 96 -4.15 -3.79 10.66
C ALA A 96 -4.46 -5.25 10.25
N ILE A 97 -4.07 -5.67 9.04
CA ILE A 97 -4.17 -7.07 8.58
C ILE A 97 -3.39 -8.01 9.49
N LEU A 98 -2.12 -7.70 9.78
CA LEU A 98 -1.28 -8.54 10.66
C LEU A 98 -1.84 -8.63 12.08
N SER A 99 -2.53 -7.60 12.56
CA SER A 99 -3.18 -7.62 13.88
C SER A 99 -4.42 -8.52 13.87
N ALA A 100 -5.27 -8.41 12.85
CA ALA A 100 -6.40 -9.29 12.66
C ALA A 100 -5.98 -10.77 12.52
N MET A 101 -4.90 -11.03 11.74
CA MET A 101 -4.34 -12.38 11.63
C MET A 101 -3.93 -12.94 13.00
N ARG A 102 -3.26 -12.14 13.84
CA ARG A 102 -2.83 -12.57 15.18
C ARG A 102 -4.01 -12.89 16.11
N ASP A 103 -5.08 -12.12 16.02
CA ASP A 103 -6.30 -12.34 16.80
C ASP A 103 -6.99 -13.65 16.40
N ILE A 104 -7.03 -13.96 15.10
CA ILE A 104 -7.55 -15.23 14.57
C ILE A 104 -6.61 -16.39 14.93
N GLU A 105 -5.30 -16.27 14.71
CA GLU A 105 -4.31 -17.30 15.05
C GLU A 105 -4.29 -17.61 16.57
N ALA A 106 -4.59 -16.62 17.41
CA ALA A 106 -4.73 -16.83 18.87
C ALA A 106 -6.04 -17.53 19.26
N GLY A 107 -6.95 -17.73 18.31
CA GLY A 107 -8.25 -18.38 18.55
C GLY A 107 -9.25 -17.51 19.32
N HIS A 108 -9.06 -16.20 19.33
CA HIS A 108 -9.98 -15.29 20.01
C HIS A 108 -11.20 -14.96 19.15
N TYR A 109 -11.03 -14.89 17.84
CA TYR A 109 -12.07 -14.52 16.86
C TYR A 109 -11.96 -15.41 15.62
N ASP A 110 -13.10 -15.70 15.00
CA ASP A 110 -13.19 -16.46 13.76
C ASP A 110 -13.33 -15.56 12.53
N LEU A 111 -13.89 -14.33 12.68
CA LEU A 111 -14.11 -13.38 11.59
C LEU A 111 -13.73 -11.95 11.98
N ALA A 112 -12.75 -11.40 11.28
CA ALA A 112 -12.26 -10.04 11.44
C ALA A 112 -12.60 -9.17 10.22
N CYS A 113 -13.04 -7.92 10.48
CA CYS A 113 -13.14 -6.87 9.46
C CYS A 113 -11.92 -5.96 9.54
N VAL A 114 -11.16 -5.84 8.46
CA VAL A 114 -10.03 -4.91 8.35
C VAL A 114 -10.36 -3.83 7.34
N LEU A 115 -10.34 -2.58 7.78
CA LEU A 115 -10.66 -1.42 6.97
C LEU A 115 -9.49 -0.43 7.01
N GLY A 116 -8.98 -0.05 5.86
CA GLY A 116 -7.98 1.01 5.73
C GLY A 116 -8.57 2.22 5.04
N LEU A 117 -8.24 3.43 5.51
CA LEU A 117 -8.73 4.65 4.86
C LEU A 117 -7.78 5.83 5.08
N GLU A 118 -7.82 6.77 4.14
CA GLU A 118 -7.21 8.09 4.31
C GLU A 118 -8.02 9.15 3.55
N TYR A 119 -8.17 10.33 4.16
CA TYR A 119 -8.91 11.47 3.63
C TYR A 119 -7.98 12.67 3.60
N MET A 120 -7.39 12.98 2.44
CA MET A 120 -6.24 13.89 2.33
C MET A 120 -6.47 15.06 1.38
N ARG A 121 -7.55 15.06 0.58
CA ARG A 121 -7.80 16.08 -0.45
C ARG A 121 -8.70 17.21 0.03
N ASN A 122 -8.85 17.36 1.34
CA ASN A 122 -9.61 18.41 2.02
C ASN A 122 -8.78 19.64 2.39
N VAL A 123 -7.47 19.61 2.13
CA VAL A 123 -6.54 20.71 2.33
C VAL A 123 -5.77 21.00 1.04
N ASP A 124 -5.05 22.13 0.99
CA ASP A 124 -4.15 22.42 -0.12
C ASP A 124 -2.92 21.50 -0.12
N GLY A 125 -2.19 21.46 -1.25
CA GLY A 125 -1.07 20.53 -1.43
C GLY A 125 0.09 20.73 -0.48
N GLN A 126 0.37 21.98 -0.06
CA GLN A 126 1.44 22.30 0.88
C GLN A 126 1.08 21.79 2.28
N THR A 127 -0.10 22.08 2.76
CA THR A 127 -0.62 21.60 4.04
C THR A 127 -0.64 20.05 4.06
N GLY A 128 -1.09 19.43 2.97
CA GLY A 128 -1.09 17.97 2.84
C GLY A 128 0.33 17.37 2.91
N ALA A 129 1.30 17.99 2.25
CA ALA A 129 2.70 17.57 2.31
C ALA A 129 3.28 17.69 3.74
N GLU A 130 2.95 18.77 4.47
CA GLU A 130 3.34 18.95 5.86
C GLU A 130 2.76 17.87 6.79
N TYR A 131 1.48 17.52 6.62
CA TYR A 131 0.83 16.47 7.40
C TYR A 131 1.43 15.09 7.10
N LEU A 132 1.64 14.76 5.84
CA LEU A 132 2.28 13.52 5.43
C LEU A 132 3.75 13.46 5.90
N GLY A 133 4.41 14.59 6.01
CA GLY A 133 5.75 14.71 6.61
C GLY A 133 5.85 14.22 8.06
N ALA A 134 4.72 13.92 8.74
CA ALA A 134 4.70 13.30 10.06
C ALA A 134 5.37 11.91 10.11
N ALA A 135 5.54 11.22 8.98
CA ALA A 135 6.27 9.96 8.93
C ALA A 135 7.80 10.11 8.80
N THR A 136 8.33 11.33 8.69
CA THR A 136 9.75 11.61 8.89
C THR A 136 10.03 11.91 10.37
N TRP A 137 11.28 11.96 10.76
CA TRP A 137 11.62 12.43 12.11
C TRP A 137 11.48 13.96 12.18
N LYS A 138 10.28 14.42 12.56
CA LYS A 138 9.95 15.85 12.63
C LYS A 138 10.97 16.63 13.45
N GLY A 139 11.45 17.75 12.87
CA GLY A 139 12.45 18.61 13.47
C GLY A 139 13.91 18.09 13.37
N VAL A 140 14.13 16.93 12.74
CA VAL A 140 15.46 16.33 12.52
C VAL A 140 15.74 16.10 11.04
N GLU A 141 14.75 15.63 10.28
CA GLU A 141 14.86 15.34 8.85
C GLU A 141 13.96 16.28 8.04
N ALA A 142 14.37 16.58 6.81
CA ALA A 142 13.61 17.40 5.85
C ALA A 142 13.16 18.76 6.44
N THR A 143 14.05 19.42 7.17
CA THR A 143 13.74 20.68 7.87
C THR A 143 13.79 21.92 6.97
N ASP A 144 14.56 21.85 5.88
CA ASP A 144 14.82 22.97 4.97
C ASP A 144 14.34 22.65 3.54
N CYS A 145 13.17 22.04 3.41
CA CYS A 145 12.56 21.72 2.11
C CYS A 145 11.07 22.02 2.12
N ASP A 146 10.52 22.35 0.94
CA ASP A 146 9.09 22.60 0.76
C ASP A 146 8.27 21.31 0.79
N PHE A 147 8.83 20.23 0.24
CA PHE A 147 8.16 18.94 0.12
C PHE A 147 9.01 17.82 0.74
N PRO A 148 8.73 17.41 1.99
CA PRO A 148 9.54 16.41 2.72
C PRO A 148 9.76 15.12 1.96
N TRP A 149 8.72 14.54 1.32
CA TRP A 149 8.84 13.26 0.65
C TRP A 149 9.67 13.32 -0.64
N PRO A 150 9.43 14.22 -1.60
CA PRO A 150 10.32 14.38 -2.75
C PRO A 150 11.78 14.58 -2.35
N PHE A 151 12.05 15.40 -1.31
CA PHE A 151 13.39 15.58 -0.77
C PHE A 151 13.99 14.26 -0.26
N MET A 152 13.26 13.50 0.56
CA MET A 152 13.77 12.25 1.13
C MET A 152 13.99 11.18 0.03
N PHE A 153 13.14 11.14 -0.98
CA PHE A 153 13.30 10.19 -2.10
C PHE A 153 14.42 10.59 -3.06
N ASP A 154 14.72 11.88 -3.21
CA ASP A 154 15.95 12.33 -3.90
C ASP A 154 17.20 11.81 -3.18
N GLN A 155 17.25 11.90 -1.86
CA GLN A 155 18.37 11.35 -1.08
C GLN A 155 18.52 9.83 -1.30
N ILE A 156 17.42 9.09 -1.39
CA ILE A 156 17.44 7.65 -1.68
C ILE A 156 17.95 7.38 -3.10
N ILE A 157 17.51 8.14 -4.11
CA ILE A 157 18.01 8.02 -5.48
C ILE A 157 19.52 8.27 -5.51
N ASN A 158 19.97 9.33 -4.84
CA ASN A 158 21.40 9.69 -4.78
C ASN A 158 22.24 8.61 -4.11
N GLU A 159 21.76 8.03 -3.00
CA GLU A 159 22.47 6.93 -2.32
C GLU A 159 22.51 5.66 -3.17
N TYR A 160 21.41 5.32 -3.85
CA TYR A 160 21.37 4.19 -4.76
C TYR A 160 22.34 4.40 -5.94
N ASP A 161 22.37 5.62 -6.49
CA ASP A 161 23.28 6.00 -7.58
C ASP A 161 24.75 5.87 -7.17
N VAL A 162 25.11 6.32 -5.96
CA VAL A 162 26.46 6.17 -5.42
C VAL A 162 26.88 4.71 -5.27
N ARG A 163 25.96 3.82 -4.85
CA ARG A 163 26.30 2.40 -4.63
C ARG A 163 26.35 1.58 -5.90
N TYR A 164 25.43 1.82 -6.84
CA TYR A 164 25.21 0.92 -7.98
C TYR A 164 25.14 1.63 -9.33
N GLY A 165 25.01 2.94 -9.33
CA GLY A 165 24.62 3.69 -10.51
C GLY A 165 23.10 3.57 -10.79
N ILE A 166 22.51 4.63 -11.33
CA ILE A 166 21.11 4.63 -11.75
C ILE A 166 20.95 5.41 -13.06
N ASN A 167 20.21 4.81 -13.99
CA ASN A 167 19.68 5.55 -15.13
C ASN A 167 18.23 5.93 -14.83
N CYS A 168 17.95 7.23 -14.67
CA CYS A 168 16.60 7.72 -14.36
C CYS A 168 15.56 7.42 -15.45
N ASP A 169 15.97 6.99 -16.66
CA ASP A 169 15.02 6.51 -17.67
C ASP A 169 14.28 5.26 -17.22
N HIS A 170 14.88 4.44 -16.37
CA HIS A 170 14.21 3.29 -15.78
C HIS A 170 13.09 3.69 -14.80
N LEU A 171 13.27 4.79 -14.05
CA LEU A 171 12.22 5.35 -13.19
C LEU A 171 11.01 5.83 -14.02
N LYS A 172 11.29 6.51 -15.14
CA LYS A 172 10.26 6.94 -16.10
C LYS A 172 9.54 5.75 -16.75
N ALA A 173 10.26 4.65 -17.02
CA ALA A 173 9.68 3.42 -17.56
C ALA A 173 8.70 2.77 -16.55
N ILE A 174 9.08 2.69 -15.27
CA ILE A 174 8.21 2.22 -14.18
C ILE A 174 6.95 3.08 -14.11
N SER A 175 7.12 4.41 -14.05
CA SER A 175 5.99 5.34 -14.01
C SER A 175 5.04 5.11 -15.18
N LYS A 176 5.59 4.94 -16.39
CA LYS A 176 4.78 4.69 -17.59
C LYS A 176 3.99 3.38 -17.47
N ILE A 177 4.63 2.28 -17.03
CA ILE A 177 3.98 0.98 -16.85
C ILE A 177 2.82 1.12 -15.86
N ASN A 178 3.04 1.76 -14.72
CA ASN A 178 2.02 1.87 -13.67
C ASN A 178 0.86 2.78 -14.07
N PHE A 179 1.10 3.89 -14.76
CA PHE A 179 0.02 4.70 -15.31
C PHE A 179 -0.76 3.96 -16.42
N ASP A 180 -0.10 3.21 -17.28
CA ASP A 180 -0.78 2.41 -18.31
C ASP A 180 -1.60 1.27 -17.70
N ASN A 181 -1.12 0.63 -16.63
CA ASN A 181 -1.87 -0.36 -15.86
C ASN A 181 -3.07 0.30 -15.15
N GLY A 182 -2.89 1.47 -14.52
CA GLY A 182 -3.95 2.23 -13.87
C GLY A 182 -5.12 2.58 -14.80
N ARG A 183 -4.87 2.81 -16.09
CA ARG A 183 -5.95 3.04 -17.07
C ARG A 183 -6.90 1.86 -17.25
N ARG A 184 -6.46 0.65 -16.96
CA ARG A 184 -7.28 -0.57 -17.06
C ARG A 184 -8.08 -0.82 -15.79
N ASN A 185 -7.75 -0.14 -14.69
CA ASN A 185 -8.38 -0.34 -13.39
C ASN A 185 -9.56 0.64 -13.21
N PRO A 186 -10.80 0.15 -13.04
CA PRO A 186 -11.99 1.01 -12.92
C PRO A 186 -11.97 1.91 -11.66
N ASN A 187 -11.19 1.55 -10.65
CA ASN A 187 -11.09 2.30 -9.40
C ASN A 187 -9.86 3.24 -9.35
N ALA A 188 -9.04 3.26 -10.42
CA ALA A 188 -7.82 4.05 -10.41
C ALA A 188 -8.09 5.55 -10.52
N GLN A 189 -7.40 6.33 -9.68
CA GLN A 189 -7.46 7.78 -9.70
C GLN A 189 -7.10 8.34 -11.08
N THR A 190 -6.11 7.77 -11.74
CA THR A 190 -5.55 8.31 -12.98
C THR A 190 -6.15 7.68 -14.25
N ARG A 191 -7.12 6.78 -14.14
CA ARG A 191 -7.67 6.01 -15.27
C ARG A 191 -8.12 6.85 -16.47
N GLN A 192 -8.55 8.08 -16.23
CA GLN A 192 -9.01 9.01 -17.27
C GLN A 192 -7.97 10.09 -17.60
N TRP A 193 -6.80 10.08 -16.97
CA TRP A 193 -5.77 11.07 -17.23
C TRP A 193 -5.04 10.76 -18.53
N SER A 194 -4.72 11.80 -19.29
CA SER A 194 -3.94 11.68 -20.51
C SER A 194 -2.53 12.18 -20.26
N PHE A 195 -1.58 11.32 -20.53
CA PHE A 195 -0.15 11.62 -20.42
C PHE A 195 0.48 11.50 -21.82
N PRO A 196 0.85 12.62 -22.47
CA PRO A 196 1.60 12.56 -23.69
C PRO A 196 3.00 11.94 -23.46
N PRO A 197 3.64 11.36 -24.49
CA PRO A 197 4.94 10.69 -24.35
C PRO A 197 6.01 11.54 -23.67
N GLU A 198 5.96 12.84 -23.85
CA GLU A 198 6.89 13.81 -23.26
C GLU A 198 6.85 13.84 -21.72
N CYS A 199 5.75 13.36 -21.10
CA CYS A 199 5.66 13.20 -19.64
C CYS A 199 6.67 12.17 -19.10
N TYR A 200 7.13 11.26 -19.94
CA TYR A 200 8.10 10.22 -19.57
C TYR A 200 9.51 10.53 -20.08
N THR A 201 9.84 11.82 -20.17
CA THR A 201 11.15 12.33 -20.58
C THR A 201 11.67 13.34 -19.55
N ASP A 202 12.85 13.92 -19.81
CA ASP A 202 13.43 15.01 -19.02
C ASP A 202 12.87 16.40 -19.36
N SER A 203 11.72 16.46 -20.01
CA SER A 203 11.06 17.71 -20.37
C SER A 203 10.51 18.43 -19.15
N ASP A 204 11.09 19.56 -18.76
CA ASP A 204 10.61 20.37 -17.64
C ASP A 204 9.20 20.95 -17.86
N GLN A 205 8.76 21.04 -19.14
CA GLN A 205 7.40 21.45 -19.46
C GLN A 205 6.35 20.38 -19.11
N PHE A 206 6.65 19.11 -19.35
CA PHE A 206 5.69 18.01 -19.20
C PHE A 206 5.95 17.16 -17.94
N ASN A 207 7.21 17.07 -17.52
CA ASN A 207 7.67 16.32 -16.35
C ASN A 207 8.66 17.17 -15.55
N PRO A 208 8.21 18.28 -14.93
CA PRO A 208 9.09 19.18 -14.20
C PRO A 208 9.79 18.47 -13.03
N VAL A 209 10.99 18.94 -12.73
CA VAL A 209 11.69 18.56 -11.49
C VAL A 209 10.91 19.08 -10.29
N ILE A 210 10.69 18.22 -9.30
CA ILE A 210 10.09 18.58 -8.01
C ILE A 210 11.20 18.82 -6.98
N GLU A 211 12.17 17.89 -6.91
CA GLU A 211 13.31 17.99 -6.00
C GLU A 211 14.48 17.15 -6.55
N GLY A 212 15.65 17.72 -6.70
CA GLY A 212 16.85 17.03 -7.18
C GLY A 212 16.64 16.21 -8.45
N LYS A 213 16.70 14.88 -8.36
CA LYS A 213 16.42 13.94 -9.46
C LYS A 213 14.95 13.53 -9.56
N VAL A 214 14.13 13.82 -8.53
CA VAL A 214 12.71 13.45 -8.50
C VAL A 214 11.92 14.39 -9.41
N ARG A 215 11.17 13.81 -10.33
CA ARG A 215 10.29 14.52 -11.25
C ARG A 215 8.82 14.25 -10.93
N LYS A 216 7.93 15.05 -11.49
CA LYS A 216 6.48 14.96 -11.25
C LYS A 216 5.92 13.57 -11.49
N MET A 217 6.34 12.88 -12.54
CA MET A 217 5.83 11.56 -12.88
C MET A 217 6.39 10.44 -11.98
N ASP A 218 7.42 10.73 -11.19
CA ASP A 218 7.96 9.81 -10.20
C ASP A 218 7.14 9.78 -8.90
N CYS A 219 6.21 10.74 -8.74
CA CYS A 219 5.48 10.96 -7.49
C CYS A 219 4.07 10.39 -7.54
N GLY A 220 3.68 9.59 -6.54
CA GLY A 220 2.30 9.22 -6.29
C GLY A 220 1.43 10.46 -6.02
N GLN A 221 0.17 10.40 -6.42
CA GLN A 221 -0.77 11.51 -6.25
C GLN A 221 -1.40 11.46 -4.85
N ILE A 222 -1.73 12.65 -4.29
CA ILE A 222 -2.58 12.73 -3.10
C ILE A 222 -3.95 12.14 -3.45
N THR A 223 -4.38 11.16 -2.68
CA THR A 223 -5.59 10.35 -2.97
C THR A 223 -6.45 10.22 -1.74
N ASP A 224 -7.75 10.39 -1.89
CA ASP A 224 -8.75 9.96 -0.91
C ASP A 224 -9.17 8.52 -1.19
N GLY A 225 -9.45 7.74 -0.17
CA GLY A 225 -10.06 6.44 -0.38
C GLY A 225 -9.98 5.49 0.80
N ALA A 226 -10.74 4.43 0.68
CA ALA A 226 -10.82 3.35 1.64
C ALA A 226 -10.83 1.98 0.96
N ALA A 227 -10.37 0.96 1.70
CA ALA A 227 -10.47 -0.45 1.33
C ALA A 227 -10.88 -1.25 2.55
N CYS A 228 -11.68 -2.28 2.36
CA CYS A 228 -12.15 -3.17 3.41
C CYS A 228 -12.00 -4.62 2.97
N VAL A 229 -11.54 -5.50 3.87
CA VAL A 229 -11.39 -6.93 3.64
C VAL A 229 -11.84 -7.72 4.87
N PHE A 230 -12.40 -8.90 4.65
CA PHE A 230 -12.74 -9.83 5.71
C PHE A 230 -11.75 -10.97 5.77
N LEU A 231 -11.17 -11.18 6.96
CA LEU A 231 -10.25 -12.27 7.26
C LEU A 231 -10.94 -13.29 8.17
N ALA A 232 -10.75 -14.57 7.86
CA ALA A 232 -11.45 -15.65 8.54
C ALA A 232 -10.52 -16.79 8.99
N SER A 233 -10.85 -17.42 10.10
CA SER A 233 -10.34 -18.75 10.48
C SER A 233 -10.78 -19.81 9.47
N GLU A 234 -10.16 -20.98 9.51
CA GLU A 234 -10.60 -22.10 8.67
C GLU A 234 -12.05 -22.52 8.97
N LYS A 235 -12.45 -22.40 10.25
CA LYS A 235 -13.84 -22.69 10.66
C LYS A 235 -14.85 -21.75 10.02
N ALA A 236 -14.61 -20.43 10.10
CA ALA A 236 -15.50 -19.45 9.49
C ALA A 236 -15.46 -19.54 7.95
N ALA A 237 -14.28 -19.75 7.34
CA ALA A 237 -14.16 -19.92 5.91
C ALA A 237 -14.91 -21.16 5.36
N LYS A 238 -14.92 -22.26 6.12
CA LYS A 238 -15.74 -23.45 5.78
C LYS A 238 -17.24 -23.17 5.84
N ALA A 239 -17.69 -22.43 6.87
CA ALA A 239 -19.09 -22.04 7.00
C ALA A 239 -19.49 -21.11 5.83
N TYR A 240 -18.68 -20.10 5.55
CA TYR A 240 -18.86 -19.19 4.42
C TYR A 240 -18.91 -19.92 3.07
N ALA A 241 -17.96 -20.84 2.82
CA ALA A 241 -17.94 -21.63 1.60
C ALA A 241 -19.21 -22.47 1.41
N ALA A 242 -19.71 -23.09 2.51
CA ALA A 242 -20.94 -23.88 2.47
C ALA A 242 -22.17 -23.01 2.16
N GLU A 243 -22.29 -21.84 2.77
CA GLU A 243 -23.38 -20.89 2.57
C GLU A 243 -23.42 -20.36 1.13
N HIS A 244 -22.24 -20.02 0.57
CA HIS A 244 -22.11 -19.46 -0.78
C HIS A 244 -21.89 -20.51 -1.87
N GLN A 245 -21.99 -21.80 -1.56
CA GLN A 245 -21.80 -22.92 -2.50
C GLN A 245 -20.44 -22.90 -3.21
N LEU A 246 -19.39 -22.44 -2.50
CA LEU A 246 -18.01 -22.42 -2.93
C LEU A 246 -17.25 -23.65 -2.42
N LYS A 247 -16.12 -23.95 -3.03
CA LYS A 247 -15.14 -24.86 -2.43
C LYS A 247 -14.19 -24.05 -1.54
N LEU A 248 -13.77 -24.61 -0.42
CA LEU A 248 -12.78 -23.95 0.45
C LEU A 248 -11.47 -23.63 -0.31
N SER A 249 -11.11 -24.47 -1.30
CA SER A 249 -9.95 -24.26 -2.17
C SER A 249 -10.05 -23.03 -3.08
N ASP A 250 -11.26 -22.50 -3.27
CA ASP A 250 -11.49 -21.34 -4.15
C ASP A 250 -11.39 -20.03 -3.36
N ILE A 251 -11.28 -20.10 -2.02
CA ILE A 251 -11.09 -18.95 -1.15
C ILE A 251 -9.60 -18.70 -0.98
N PRO A 252 -9.10 -17.48 -1.28
CA PRO A 252 -7.70 -17.12 -1.11
C PRO A 252 -7.21 -17.30 0.33
N VAL A 253 -5.94 -17.71 0.49
CA VAL A 253 -5.29 -17.95 1.78
C VAL A 253 -4.00 -17.14 1.87
N ILE A 254 -3.78 -16.48 2.99
CA ILE A 254 -2.50 -15.83 3.30
C ILE A 254 -1.51 -16.94 3.70
N LYS A 255 -0.57 -17.25 2.80
CA LYS A 255 0.42 -18.32 3.01
C LYS A 255 1.66 -17.89 3.78
N GLY A 256 1.99 -16.61 3.73
CA GLY A 256 3.18 -16.10 4.40
C GLY A 256 3.08 -14.61 4.65
N TRP A 257 3.92 -14.12 5.53
CA TRP A 257 4.02 -12.71 5.87
C TRP A 257 5.42 -12.38 6.36
N GLY A 258 5.83 -11.11 6.16
CA GLY A 258 7.06 -10.54 6.71
C GLY A 258 6.77 -9.19 7.34
N HIS A 259 7.38 -8.92 8.49
CA HIS A 259 7.28 -7.63 9.17
C HIS A 259 8.62 -7.30 9.83
N ARG A 260 9.22 -6.20 9.42
CA ARG A 260 10.49 -5.69 9.96
C ARG A 260 10.37 -4.20 10.21
N SER A 261 10.91 -3.73 11.32
CA SER A 261 11.09 -2.32 11.60
C SER A 261 12.50 -1.87 11.25
N ALA A 262 12.63 -0.63 10.81
CA ALA A 262 13.90 0.05 10.57
C ALA A 262 14.01 1.27 11.50
N PRO A 263 15.21 1.83 11.72
CA PRO A 263 15.35 3.13 12.35
C PRO A 263 14.49 4.18 11.66
N LEU A 264 14.00 5.18 12.39
CA LEU A 264 13.15 6.21 11.81
C LEU A 264 13.90 7.05 10.78
N SER A 265 15.08 7.58 11.13
CA SER A 265 15.83 8.45 10.22
C SER A 265 16.48 7.68 9.06
N LEU A 266 16.55 8.33 7.90
CA LEU A 266 17.25 7.81 6.72
C LEU A 266 18.74 7.64 7.01
N ASP A 267 19.39 8.61 7.65
CA ASP A 267 20.81 8.52 8.03
C ASP A 267 21.13 7.26 8.85
N SER A 268 20.27 6.93 9.82
CA SER A 268 20.45 5.71 10.61
C SER A 268 20.23 4.43 9.79
N LYS A 269 19.26 4.44 8.84
CA LYS A 269 19.04 3.32 7.90
C LYS A 269 20.29 3.10 7.03
N LEU A 270 20.84 4.17 6.47
CA LEU A 270 22.01 4.12 5.61
C LEU A 270 23.27 3.67 6.37
N LYS A 271 23.46 4.11 7.61
CA LYS A 271 24.54 3.61 8.48
C LYS A 271 24.44 2.11 8.74
N LEU A 272 23.23 1.59 8.99
CA LEU A 272 23.02 0.15 9.19
C LEU A 272 23.24 -0.67 7.90
N SER A 273 23.00 -0.10 6.75
CA SER A 273 23.19 -0.76 5.47
C SER A 273 24.58 -0.56 4.85
N ALA A 274 25.47 0.18 5.53
CA ALA A 274 26.84 0.37 5.04
C ALA A 274 27.56 -0.96 4.83
N GLY A 275 28.05 -1.18 3.60
CA GLY A 275 28.70 -2.44 3.23
C GLY A 275 27.77 -3.65 3.05
N GLN A 276 26.47 -3.47 3.19
CA GLN A 276 25.46 -4.49 2.90
C GLN A 276 25.11 -4.48 1.39
N PRO A 277 24.68 -5.64 0.84
CA PRO A 277 24.31 -5.72 -0.58
C PRO A 277 23.00 -5.02 -0.94
N PHE A 278 22.19 -4.61 0.03
CA PHE A 278 20.93 -3.91 -0.18
C PHE A 278 20.94 -2.56 0.51
N LEU A 279 20.33 -1.56 -0.12
CA LEU A 279 20.16 -0.24 0.48
C LEU A 279 19.31 -0.30 1.74
N PHE A 280 18.25 -1.12 1.71
CA PHE A 280 17.37 -1.40 2.85
C PHE A 280 17.32 -2.90 3.16
N PRO A 281 18.31 -3.45 3.89
CA PRO A 281 18.40 -4.89 4.15
C PRO A 281 17.15 -5.49 4.81
N HIS A 282 16.44 -4.69 5.62
CA HIS A 282 15.20 -5.10 6.28
C HIS A 282 14.06 -5.40 5.27
N VAL A 283 14.05 -4.78 4.08
CA VAL A 283 13.10 -5.09 3.00
C VAL A 283 13.39 -6.48 2.43
N ASN A 284 14.64 -6.79 2.15
CA ASN A 284 15.02 -8.14 1.70
C ASN A 284 14.71 -9.20 2.78
N GLN A 285 14.98 -8.89 4.05
CA GLN A 285 14.69 -9.80 5.16
C GLN A 285 13.20 -10.09 5.32
N LEU A 286 12.33 -9.07 5.23
CA LEU A 286 10.89 -9.28 5.34
C LEU A 286 10.35 -10.13 4.19
N MET A 287 10.87 -9.96 2.97
CA MET A 287 10.49 -10.78 1.83
C MET A 287 10.95 -12.23 2.01
N THR A 288 12.18 -12.42 2.48
CA THR A 288 12.70 -13.75 2.82
C THR A 288 11.84 -14.45 3.88
N ASP A 289 11.42 -13.72 4.92
CA ASP A 289 10.52 -14.26 5.95
C ASP A 289 9.17 -14.67 5.36
N ALA A 290 8.59 -13.85 4.47
CA ALA A 290 7.30 -14.13 3.84
C ALA A 290 7.37 -15.37 2.94
N LEU A 291 8.36 -15.45 2.08
CA LEU A 291 8.58 -16.61 1.19
C LEU A 291 8.82 -17.88 2.00
N CYS A 292 9.69 -17.84 3.02
CA CYS A 292 9.98 -18.98 3.86
C CYS A 292 8.72 -19.52 4.57
N ARG A 293 7.86 -18.62 5.11
CA ARG A 293 6.58 -19.01 5.73
C ARG A 293 5.61 -19.61 4.73
N ALA A 294 5.61 -19.10 3.50
CA ALA A 294 4.78 -19.59 2.40
C ALA A 294 5.30 -20.93 1.82
N GLY A 295 6.51 -21.35 2.18
CA GLY A 295 7.14 -22.56 1.65
C GLY A 295 7.82 -22.36 0.30
N PHE A 296 8.09 -21.12 -0.11
CA PHE A 296 8.81 -20.77 -1.32
C PHE A 296 10.29 -20.45 -1.02
N SER A 297 11.14 -20.70 -2.01
CA SER A 297 12.59 -20.42 -1.94
C SER A 297 12.98 -19.15 -2.70
N HIS A 298 12.23 -18.82 -3.75
CA HIS A 298 12.51 -17.69 -4.63
C HIS A 298 11.24 -16.91 -4.98
N VAL A 299 11.40 -15.61 -5.20
CA VAL A 299 10.30 -14.74 -5.62
C VAL A 299 9.72 -15.16 -6.98
N THR A 300 10.53 -15.74 -7.85
CA THR A 300 10.10 -16.24 -9.18
C THR A 300 9.17 -17.46 -9.13
N GLU A 301 8.87 -17.98 -7.95
CA GLU A 301 7.80 -18.97 -7.76
C GLU A 301 6.41 -18.31 -7.60
N LEU A 302 6.36 -16.97 -7.57
CA LEU A 302 5.13 -16.18 -7.56
C LEU A 302 4.77 -15.76 -8.99
N ASP A 303 3.49 -15.52 -9.23
CA ASP A 303 2.97 -15.09 -10.54
C ASP A 303 3.13 -13.60 -10.80
N GLY A 304 3.45 -12.78 -9.80
CA GLY A 304 3.63 -11.34 -9.87
C GLY A 304 3.62 -10.68 -8.51
N LEU A 305 3.63 -9.35 -8.49
CA LEU A 305 3.77 -8.55 -7.28
C LEU A 305 2.95 -7.26 -7.36
N GLU A 306 2.22 -6.96 -6.29
CA GLU A 306 1.86 -5.58 -5.96
C GLU A 306 2.85 -5.06 -4.92
N THR A 307 3.50 -3.93 -5.20
CA THR A 307 4.50 -3.34 -4.31
C THR A 307 4.28 -1.85 -4.12
N HIS A 308 4.87 -1.32 -3.07
CA HIS A 308 4.77 0.09 -2.70
C HIS A 308 5.61 0.96 -3.66
N ASP A 309 4.96 1.72 -4.50
CA ASP A 309 5.56 2.64 -5.48
C ASP A 309 5.06 4.08 -5.27
N CYS A 310 5.05 4.56 -4.01
CA CYS A 310 4.69 5.96 -3.75
C CYS A 310 5.62 6.94 -4.50
N PHE A 311 6.82 6.49 -4.82
CA PHE A 311 7.74 7.07 -5.79
C PHE A 311 8.31 5.95 -6.66
N SER A 312 8.62 6.24 -7.92
CA SER A 312 9.14 5.24 -8.87
C SER A 312 10.41 4.53 -8.38
N ILE A 313 11.26 5.22 -7.62
CA ILE A 313 12.48 4.65 -7.01
C ILE A 313 12.15 3.50 -6.04
N THR A 314 11.01 3.54 -5.33
CA THR A 314 10.67 2.48 -4.38
C THR A 314 10.35 1.17 -5.09
N GLU A 315 9.68 1.20 -6.23
CA GLU A 315 9.50 0.01 -7.07
C GLU A 315 10.83 -0.43 -7.70
N TYR A 316 11.63 0.53 -8.20
CA TYR A 316 12.95 0.21 -8.74
C TYR A 316 13.79 -0.56 -7.73
N MET A 317 13.84 -0.11 -6.48
CA MET A 317 14.53 -0.82 -5.40
C MET A 317 13.84 -2.13 -5.01
N ALA A 318 12.51 -2.19 -5.06
CA ALA A 318 11.80 -3.43 -4.73
C ALA A 318 12.26 -4.58 -5.62
N ILE A 319 12.51 -4.34 -6.91
CA ILE A 319 12.92 -5.36 -7.88
C ILE A 319 14.14 -6.17 -7.41
N ASP A 320 15.19 -5.51 -6.96
CA ASP A 320 16.39 -6.20 -6.45
C ASP A 320 16.23 -6.65 -4.99
N HIS A 321 15.56 -5.86 -4.14
CA HIS A 321 15.38 -6.18 -2.72
C HIS A 321 14.50 -7.41 -2.49
N ILE A 322 13.54 -7.71 -3.38
CA ILE A 322 12.75 -8.95 -3.32
C ILE A 322 13.48 -10.16 -3.93
N GLY A 323 14.59 -9.92 -4.62
CA GLY A 323 15.41 -10.97 -5.24
C GLY A 323 14.96 -11.35 -6.66
N LEU A 324 14.23 -10.50 -7.37
CA LEU A 324 13.92 -10.72 -8.79
C LEU A 324 15.18 -10.53 -9.64
N THR A 325 16.06 -9.62 -9.24
CA THR A 325 17.41 -9.43 -9.79
C THR A 325 18.44 -9.40 -8.67
N ALA A 326 19.73 -9.45 -9.01
CA ALA A 326 20.79 -9.23 -8.04
C ALA A 326 20.80 -7.77 -7.56
N PRO A 327 21.39 -7.48 -6.37
CA PRO A 327 21.49 -6.13 -5.84
C PRO A 327 22.14 -5.16 -6.84
N GLY A 328 21.52 -4.01 -7.06
CA GLY A 328 21.96 -3.01 -8.03
C GLY A 328 21.62 -3.30 -9.49
N GLU A 329 20.92 -4.40 -9.77
CA GLU A 329 20.63 -4.84 -11.14
C GLU A 329 19.16 -4.72 -11.54
N SER A 330 18.36 -3.93 -10.83
CA SER A 330 16.92 -3.73 -11.10
C SER A 330 16.62 -3.34 -12.55
N TRP A 331 17.54 -2.60 -13.18
CA TRP A 331 17.46 -2.18 -14.57
C TRP A 331 17.27 -3.35 -15.56
N LYS A 332 17.82 -4.53 -15.26
CA LYS A 332 17.70 -5.72 -16.14
C LYS A 332 16.25 -6.15 -16.30
N ALA A 333 15.50 -6.24 -15.20
CA ALA A 333 14.10 -6.64 -15.26
C ALA A 333 13.24 -5.64 -16.06
N ILE A 334 13.62 -4.36 -16.06
CA ILE A 334 12.94 -3.31 -16.82
C ILE A 334 13.28 -3.42 -18.30
N GLU A 335 14.56 -3.48 -18.67
CA GLU A 335 15.03 -3.57 -20.07
C GLU A 335 14.61 -4.88 -20.73
N GLU A 336 14.52 -5.98 -19.98
CA GLU A 336 14.02 -7.27 -20.45
C GLU A 336 12.49 -7.33 -20.54
N GLY A 337 11.79 -6.28 -20.11
CA GLY A 337 10.32 -6.20 -20.15
C GLY A 337 9.59 -7.13 -19.17
N ARG A 338 10.28 -7.65 -18.16
CA ARG A 338 9.77 -8.66 -17.24
C ARG A 338 8.63 -8.17 -16.35
N ILE A 339 8.71 -6.89 -15.93
CA ILE A 339 7.78 -6.28 -14.96
C ILE A 339 6.49 -5.75 -15.58
N GLY A 340 6.42 -5.67 -16.91
CA GLY A 340 5.22 -5.22 -17.61
C GLY A 340 4.06 -6.22 -17.49
N MET A 341 2.84 -5.80 -17.85
CA MET A 341 1.64 -6.63 -17.77
C MET A 341 1.76 -7.96 -18.53
N ASP A 342 2.50 -7.95 -19.64
CA ASP A 342 2.72 -9.13 -20.49
C ASP A 342 4.09 -9.80 -20.21
N GLY A 343 4.79 -9.35 -19.19
CA GLY A 343 6.07 -9.92 -18.76
C GLY A 343 5.92 -11.21 -17.96
N ASP A 344 7.03 -11.86 -17.66
CA ASP A 344 7.05 -13.10 -16.88
C ASP A 344 6.89 -12.88 -15.37
N PHE A 345 7.04 -11.63 -14.91
CA PHE A 345 6.82 -11.24 -13.51
C PHE A 345 6.18 -9.84 -13.41
N PRO A 346 4.89 -9.69 -13.70
CA PRO A 346 4.22 -8.39 -13.64
C PRO A 346 4.35 -7.74 -12.26
N ILE A 347 4.75 -6.48 -12.22
CA ILE A 347 4.76 -5.67 -11.00
C ILE A 347 3.69 -4.58 -11.13
N ASN A 348 2.93 -4.38 -10.06
CA ASN A 348 1.85 -3.40 -9.99
C ASN A 348 0.84 -3.51 -11.16
N PRO A 349 0.31 -4.71 -11.46
CA PRO A 349 -0.68 -4.89 -12.51
C PRO A 349 -1.96 -4.07 -12.28
N SER A 350 -2.26 -3.69 -11.03
CA SER A 350 -3.39 -2.81 -10.68
C SER A 350 -3.15 -1.33 -11.03
N GLY A 351 -1.92 -0.94 -11.31
CA GLY A 351 -1.48 0.43 -11.52
C GLY A 351 -0.59 0.99 -10.40
N GLY A 352 -0.31 0.17 -9.37
CA GLY A 352 0.48 0.59 -8.22
C GLY A 352 -0.11 1.80 -7.50
N LEU A 353 0.70 2.50 -6.74
CA LEU A 353 0.32 3.73 -6.05
C LEU A 353 0.38 4.93 -7.01
N LEU A 354 1.28 4.89 -8.00
CA LEU A 354 1.42 5.93 -9.02
C LEU A 354 0.18 6.03 -9.90
N GLY A 355 -0.30 4.92 -10.43
CA GLY A 355 -1.43 4.87 -11.36
C GLY A 355 -2.79 4.73 -10.68
N LEU A 356 -2.92 3.78 -9.75
CA LEU A 356 -4.19 3.55 -9.03
C LEU A 356 -4.48 4.65 -8.02
N GLY A 357 -3.47 5.08 -7.27
CA GLY A 357 -3.60 6.05 -6.18
C GLY A 357 -3.14 5.51 -4.84
N HIS A 358 -2.89 6.41 -3.89
CA HIS A 358 -2.28 6.11 -2.61
C HIS A 358 -3.02 6.76 -1.43
N PRO A 359 -4.25 6.31 -1.09
CA PRO A 359 -4.83 6.63 0.20
C PRO A 359 -4.04 5.86 1.26
N VAL A 360 -3.21 6.55 2.02
CA VAL A 360 -2.10 5.97 2.80
C VAL A 360 -2.54 4.79 3.68
N GLY A 361 -3.55 5.00 4.52
CA GLY A 361 -4.08 3.96 5.41
C GLY A 361 -4.80 2.81 4.69
N ALA A 362 -5.36 3.07 3.49
CA ALA A 362 -6.05 2.03 2.71
C ALA A 362 -5.09 1.12 1.93
N THR A 363 -3.88 1.61 1.63
CA THR A 363 -2.98 0.96 0.66
C THR A 363 -2.69 -0.50 1.02
N GLY A 364 -2.30 -0.79 2.26
CA GLY A 364 -1.96 -2.15 2.67
C GLY A 364 -3.16 -3.10 2.75
N VAL A 365 -4.40 -2.58 2.80
CA VAL A 365 -5.62 -3.39 2.74
C VAL A 365 -6.01 -3.65 1.28
N ARG A 366 -5.80 -2.64 0.40
CA ARG A 366 -6.13 -2.71 -1.01
C ARG A 366 -5.20 -3.67 -1.76
N MET A 367 -3.89 -3.66 -1.46
CA MET A 367 -2.89 -4.52 -2.11
C MET A 367 -3.14 -6.00 -1.82
#